data_5ffc2feb25bcaf9c5a7c9647956bfdb0
#
_entry.id   5ffc2feb25bcaf9c5a7c9647956bfdb0
#
_cell.length_a   1.000
_cell.length_b   1.000
_cell.length_c   1.000
_cell.angle_alpha   90.00
_cell.angle_beta   90.00
_cell.angle_gamma   90.00
#
_symmetry.space_group_name_H-M   'P 1'
#
loop_
_entity.id
_entity.type
_entity.pdbx_description
1 polymer ?
#
loop_
_entity_poly.entity_id
_entity_poly.type
_entity_poly.pdbx_seq_one_letter_code
_entity_poly.pdbx_strand_id
1 'polypeptide(L)'
;MRKTVAYAVVGAVAVIGIGAILWTYGRSVRADEVLTAYAKQPNCTIIKIVYPGDGTLFPPEIAPPTVRWEDENAKASLWLVRVEVADGQGAIDCLSCERQWTPTGQEWERIKKGSRQIEARVLVLGVRSGLHAKVVSAGAVAVRA
;
A
#
# COMPACT_ATOMS: atom_id res chain seq x y z
N MET A 1 14.89 -30.50 46.12
CA MET A 1 15.63 -29.49 45.33
C MET A 1 15.69 -29.72 43.80
N ARG A 2 15.30 -30.87 43.26
CA ARG A 2 15.40 -31.14 41.81
C ARG A 2 14.16 -30.73 40.97
N LYS A 3 13.09 -30.30 41.58
CA LYS A 3 11.81 -29.93 40.85
C LYS A 3 11.70 -28.46 40.45
N THR A 4 12.45 -27.58 41.13
CA THR A 4 12.36 -26.11 40.88
C THR A 4 13.16 -25.63 39.67
N VAL A 5 14.17 -26.39 39.23
CA VAL A 5 15.00 -26.01 38.07
C VAL A 5 14.31 -26.28 36.74
N ALA A 6 13.44 -27.31 36.68
CA ALA A 6 12.72 -27.68 35.43
C ALA A 6 11.67 -26.63 35.00
N TYR A 7 11.03 -25.97 35.95
CA TYR A 7 10.02 -24.97 35.64
C TYR A 7 10.60 -23.62 35.13
N ALA A 8 11.83 -23.29 35.59
CA ALA A 8 12.50 -22.07 35.13
C ALA A 8 12.95 -22.16 33.67
N VAL A 9 13.37 -23.34 33.21
CA VAL A 9 13.81 -23.54 31.82
C VAL A 9 12.64 -23.53 30.85
N VAL A 10 11.51 -24.15 31.22
CA VAL A 10 10.28 -24.15 30.39
C VAL A 10 9.70 -22.75 30.26
N GLY A 11 9.72 -21.95 31.33
CA GLY A 11 9.25 -20.56 31.31
C GLY A 11 10.10 -19.66 30.41
N ALA A 12 11.43 -19.82 30.43
CA ALA A 12 12.32 -18.99 29.60
C ALA A 12 12.19 -19.27 28.11
N VAL A 13 11.99 -20.52 27.69
CA VAL A 13 11.80 -20.89 26.27
C VAL A 13 10.47 -20.37 25.76
N ALA A 14 9.40 -20.42 26.56
CA ALA A 14 8.09 -19.90 26.18
C ALA A 14 8.10 -18.37 25.98
N VAL A 15 8.79 -17.62 26.85
CA VAL A 15 8.89 -16.16 26.74
C VAL A 15 9.72 -15.73 25.52
N ILE A 16 10.78 -16.44 25.18
CA ILE A 16 11.58 -16.15 23.98
C ILE A 16 10.78 -16.46 22.71
N GLY A 17 10.01 -17.55 22.70
CA GLY A 17 9.15 -17.91 21.56
C GLY A 17 8.05 -16.88 21.30
N ILE A 18 7.37 -16.39 22.33
CA ILE A 18 6.32 -15.37 22.22
C ILE A 18 6.92 -14.02 21.80
N GLY A 19 8.07 -13.64 22.34
CA GLY A 19 8.75 -12.41 21.94
C GLY A 19 9.18 -12.41 20.47
N ALA A 20 9.69 -13.53 19.95
CA ALA A 20 10.06 -13.67 18.55
C ALA A 20 8.83 -13.63 17.60
N ILE A 21 7.73 -14.24 17.99
CA ILE A 21 6.47 -14.22 17.23
C ILE A 21 5.90 -12.80 17.19
N LEU A 22 5.85 -12.09 18.30
CA LEU A 22 5.38 -10.71 18.36
C LEU A 22 6.29 -9.75 17.57
N TRP A 23 7.58 -10.02 17.51
CA TRP A 23 8.54 -9.21 16.76
C TRP A 23 8.37 -9.37 15.24
N THR A 24 8.00 -10.55 14.77
CA THR A 24 7.73 -10.81 13.34
C THR A 24 6.37 -10.25 12.88
N TYR A 25 5.38 -10.14 13.77
CA TYR A 25 4.09 -9.52 13.46
C TYR A 25 4.09 -7.99 13.50
N GLY A 26 5.12 -7.35 14.06
CA GLY A 26 5.16 -5.91 14.30
C GLY A 26 5.83 -5.08 13.21
N ARG A 27 6.38 -5.69 12.14
CA ARG A 27 7.03 -4.92 11.08
C ARG A 27 6.00 -4.42 10.07
N SER A 28 5.54 -3.19 10.27
CA SER A 28 4.69 -2.52 9.27
C SER A 28 5.49 -2.22 8.01
N VAL A 29 4.98 -2.66 6.86
CA VAL A 29 5.52 -2.28 5.55
C VAL A 29 5.38 -0.77 5.38
N ARG A 30 6.42 -0.10 4.90
CA ARG A 30 6.45 1.35 4.67
C ARG A 30 6.38 1.65 3.17
N ALA A 31 5.77 2.78 2.82
CA ALA A 31 5.63 3.21 1.43
C ALA A 31 6.97 3.39 0.72
N ASP A 32 7.98 3.98 1.40
CA ASP A 32 9.33 4.17 0.87
C ASP A 32 10.03 2.84 0.55
N GLU A 33 9.83 1.82 1.37
CA GLU A 33 10.36 0.47 1.14
C GLU A 33 9.73 -0.17 -0.11
N VAL A 34 8.41 -0.03 -0.28
CA VAL A 34 7.68 -0.53 -1.46
C VAL A 34 8.16 0.16 -2.74
N LEU A 35 8.30 1.47 -2.72
CA LEU A 35 8.76 2.25 -3.88
C LEU A 35 10.20 1.89 -4.27
N THR A 36 11.07 1.69 -3.29
CA THR A 36 12.44 1.24 -3.52
C THR A 36 12.46 -0.17 -4.14
N ALA A 37 11.62 -1.07 -3.67
CA ALA A 37 11.49 -2.41 -4.23
C ALA A 37 10.93 -2.38 -5.66
N TYR A 38 9.96 -1.52 -5.94
CA TYR A 38 9.40 -1.35 -7.29
C TYR A 38 10.43 -0.83 -8.30
N ALA A 39 11.24 0.15 -7.89
CA ALA A 39 12.30 0.70 -8.75
C ALA A 39 13.35 -0.35 -9.16
N LYS A 40 13.56 -1.38 -8.33
CA LYS A 40 14.53 -2.47 -8.58
C LYS A 40 13.96 -3.62 -9.40
N GLN A 41 12.64 -3.77 -9.50
CA GLN A 41 11.96 -4.89 -10.18
C GLN A 41 10.86 -4.39 -11.11
N PRO A 42 11.18 -4.02 -12.37
CA PRO A 42 10.17 -3.55 -13.31
C PRO A 42 9.20 -4.64 -13.84
N ASN A 43 9.52 -5.92 -13.66
CA ASN A 43 8.70 -7.03 -14.16
C ASN A 43 7.67 -7.46 -13.11
N CYS A 44 6.51 -6.83 -13.14
CA CYS A 44 5.36 -7.12 -12.28
C CYS A 44 4.16 -7.59 -13.11
N THR A 45 3.27 -8.38 -12.51
CA THR A 45 1.95 -8.66 -13.09
C THR A 45 1.15 -7.36 -13.19
N ILE A 46 0.30 -7.24 -14.19
CA ILE A 46 -0.49 -6.02 -14.40
C ILE A 46 -1.69 -6.02 -13.45
N ILE A 47 -1.85 -4.95 -12.68
CA ILE A 47 -3.07 -4.63 -11.95
C ILE A 47 -4.01 -3.89 -12.90
N LYS A 48 -5.26 -4.34 -12.98
CA LYS A 48 -6.32 -3.66 -13.71
C LYS A 48 -7.04 -2.70 -12.77
N ILE A 49 -6.87 -1.39 -12.95
CA ILE A 49 -7.67 -0.39 -12.25
C ILE A 49 -9.04 -0.35 -12.91
N VAL A 50 -10.07 -0.73 -12.15
CA VAL A 50 -11.45 -0.82 -12.63
C VAL A 50 -12.11 0.56 -12.59
N TYR A 51 -11.78 1.36 -11.58
CA TYR A 51 -12.27 2.72 -11.42
C TYR A 51 -11.27 3.55 -10.60
N PRO A 52 -10.97 4.79 -11.01
CA PRO A 52 -11.41 5.43 -12.27
C PRO A 52 -10.77 4.81 -13.50
N GLY A 53 -11.38 5.00 -14.67
CA GLY A 53 -10.74 4.67 -15.94
C GLY A 53 -9.60 5.64 -16.25
N ASP A 54 -8.68 5.23 -17.11
CA ASP A 54 -7.58 6.09 -17.56
C ASP A 54 -8.12 7.32 -18.30
N GLY A 55 -7.56 8.49 -17.99
CA GLY A 55 -8.00 9.77 -18.54
C GLY A 55 -9.34 10.29 -18.00
N THR A 56 -9.85 9.72 -16.89
CA THR A 56 -11.11 10.21 -16.28
C THR A 56 -11.01 11.67 -15.88
N LEU A 57 -11.98 12.46 -16.32
CA LEU A 57 -12.21 13.84 -15.87
C LEU A 57 -13.33 13.85 -14.83
N PHE A 58 -13.01 14.24 -13.61
CA PHE A 58 -13.98 14.38 -12.54
C PHE A 58 -14.60 15.78 -12.49
N PRO A 59 -15.93 15.89 -12.28
CA PRO A 59 -16.55 17.17 -11.97
C PRO A 59 -15.97 17.75 -10.67
N PRO A 60 -15.80 19.10 -10.56
CA PRO A 60 -15.17 19.71 -9.38
C PRO A 60 -15.96 19.52 -8.08
N GLU A 61 -17.26 19.22 -8.17
CA GLU A 61 -18.16 19.07 -7.01
C GLU A 61 -18.36 17.61 -6.57
N ILE A 62 -17.69 16.65 -7.24
CA ILE A 62 -17.84 15.23 -6.89
C ILE A 62 -17.25 14.92 -5.51
N ALA A 63 -17.92 14.07 -4.75
CA ALA A 63 -17.39 13.50 -3.53
C ALA A 63 -16.12 12.65 -3.82
N PRO A 64 -15.25 12.40 -2.82
CA PRO A 64 -14.07 11.57 -3.00
C PRO A 64 -14.42 10.22 -3.64
N PRO A 65 -13.87 9.90 -4.82
CA PRO A 65 -14.17 8.65 -5.50
C PRO A 65 -13.42 7.49 -4.85
N THR A 66 -14.03 6.31 -4.83
CA THR A 66 -13.34 5.09 -4.41
C THR A 66 -12.58 4.49 -5.60
N VAL A 67 -11.25 4.49 -5.53
CA VAL A 67 -10.39 3.77 -6.46
C VAL A 67 -10.54 2.28 -6.22
N ARG A 68 -10.79 1.49 -7.28
CA ARG A 68 -10.93 0.04 -7.21
C ARG A 68 -10.09 -0.64 -8.27
N TRP A 69 -9.53 -1.78 -7.93
CA TRP A 69 -8.70 -2.56 -8.83
C TRP A 69 -8.91 -4.06 -8.69
N GLU A 70 -8.54 -4.77 -9.74
CA GLU A 70 -8.43 -6.22 -9.79
C GLU A 70 -6.96 -6.59 -9.87
N ASP A 71 -6.53 -7.52 -9.03
CA ASP A 71 -5.18 -8.06 -9.02
C ASP A 71 -5.27 -9.59 -9.02
N GLU A 72 -4.86 -10.22 -10.11
CA GLU A 72 -4.86 -11.67 -10.26
C GLU A 72 -3.66 -12.34 -9.57
N ASN A 73 -2.70 -11.54 -9.09
CA ASN A 73 -1.54 -12.08 -8.40
C ASN A 73 -1.90 -12.53 -6.97
N ALA A 74 -2.05 -13.84 -6.79
CA ALA A 74 -2.39 -14.45 -5.50
C ALA A 74 -1.34 -14.22 -4.39
N LYS A 75 -0.14 -13.71 -4.74
CA LYS A 75 0.93 -13.41 -3.79
C LYS A 75 0.81 -12.01 -3.19
N ALA A 76 0.01 -11.13 -3.79
CA ALA A 76 -0.26 -9.80 -3.24
C ALA A 76 -1.19 -9.92 -2.03
N SER A 77 -0.80 -9.34 -0.91
CA SER A 77 -1.57 -9.31 0.35
C SER A 77 -1.80 -7.90 0.89
N LEU A 78 -1.14 -6.93 0.27
CA LEU A 78 -1.17 -5.52 0.63
C LEU A 78 -0.98 -4.70 -0.63
N TRP A 79 -1.60 -3.53 -0.72
CA TRP A 79 -1.45 -2.63 -1.86
C TRP A 79 -1.04 -1.23 -1.40
N LEU A 80 -0.02 -0.68 -2.05
CA LEU A 80 0.32 0.74 -1.94
C LEU A 80 -0.43 1.48 -3.05
N VAL A 81 -1.27 2.42 -2.65
CA VAL A 81 -1.87 3.41 -3.56
C VAL A 81 -1.07 4.70 -3.44
N ARG A 82 -0.52 5.15 -4.55
CA ARG A 82 0.21 6.42 -4.64
C ARG A 82 -0.47 7.34 -5.63
N VAL A 83 -0.79 8.55 -5.20
CA VAL A 83 -1.29 9.59 -6.08
C VAL A 83 -0.24 10.67 -6.23
N GLU A 84 0.29 10.80 -7.45
CA GLU A 84 1.24 11.84 -7.82
C GLU A 84 0.49 13.05 -8.34
N VAL A 85 0.63 14.16 -7.65
CA VAL A 85 -0.05 15.43 -7.95
C VAL A 85 1.00 16.49 -8.25
N ALA A 86 0.77 17.31 -9.29
CA ALA A 86 1.72 18.35 -9.71
C ALA A 86 1.58 19.63 -8.87
N ASP A 87 1.51 19.52 -7.55
CA ASP A 87 1.36 20.64 -6.63
C ASP A 87 2.64 21.00 -5.86
N GLY A 88 3.72 20.24 -6.08
CA GLY A 88 5.01 20.44 -5.40
C GLY A 88 5.04 19.97 -3.95
N GLN A 89 3.95 19.39 -3.42
CA GLN A 89 3.87 18.92 -2.03
C GLN A 89 4.15 17.42 -1.87
N GLY A 90 4.65 16.76 -2.92
CA GLY A 90 4.91 15.33 -2.95
C GLY A 90 3.67 14.49 -3.24
N ALA A 91 3.82 13.17 -3.22
CA ALA A 91 2.73 12.25 -3.48
C ALA A 91 1.89 11.97 -2.22
N ILE A 92 0.68 11.46 -2.45
CA ILE A 92 -0.19 10.93 -1.40
C ILE A 92 -0.03 9.41 -1.43
N ASP A 93 0.40 8.82 -0.31
CA ASP A 93 0.64 7.39 -0.18
C ASP A 93 -0.30 6.78 0.85
N CYS A 94 -0.97 5.68 0.50
CA CYS A 94 -1.82 4.91 1.39
C CYS A 94 -1.59 3.40 1.21
N LEU A 95 -1.49 2.66 2.30
CA LEU A 95 -1.46 1.20 2.28
C LEU A 95 -2.86 0.66 2.55
N SER A 96 -3.33 -0.25 1.70
CA SER A 96 -4.63 -0.90 1.82
C SER A 96 -4.48 -2.42 1.86
N CYS A 97 -5.22 -3.07 2.75
CA CYS A 97 -5.37 -4.54 2.75
C CYS A 97 -6.54 -5.00 1.86
N GLU A 98 -7.30 -4.05 1.31
CA GLU A 98 -8.41 -4.29 0.40
C GLU A 98 -8.05 -3.81 -1.01
N ARG A 99 -8.75 -4.30 -2.03
CA ARG A 99 -8.57 -3.88 -3.43
C ARG A 99 -9.34 -2.61 -3.77
N GLN A 100 -9.37 -1.69 -2.81
CA GLN A 100 -9.99 -0.38 -2.95
C GLN A 100 -9.37 0.63 -1.99
N TRP A 101 -9.50 1.90 -2.34
CA TRP A 101 -9.09 3.03 -1.51
C TRP A 101 -9.94 4.26 -1.84
N THR A 102 -10.35 4.98 -0.80
CA THR A 102 -11.04 6.26 -0.93
C THR A 102 -10.20 7.34 -0.27
N PRO A 103 -9.83 8.42 -0.96
CA PRO A 103 -9.11 9.52 -0.35
C PRO A 103 -9.97 10.18 0.72
N THR A 104 -9.33 10.72 1.75
CA THR A 104 -10.01 11.63 2.69
C THR A 104 -10.47 12.89 1.97
N GLY A 105 -11.42 13.63 2.55
CA GLY A 105 -11.89 14.89 1.97
C GLY A 105 -10.73 15.87 1.71
N GLN A 106 -9.77 15.95 2.64
CA GLN A 106 -8.60 16.82 2.50
C GLN A 106 -7.66 16.39 1.38
N GLU A 107 -7.38 15.09 1.26
CA GLU A 107 -6.59 14.52 0.16
C GLU A 107 -7.28 14.75 -1.19
N TRP A 108 -8.59 14.59 -1.23
CA TRP A 108 -9.37 14.80 -2.45
C TRP A 108 -9.35 16.26 -2.90
N GLU A 109 -9.52 17.22 -2.00
CA GLU A 109 -9.37 18.64 -2.32
C GLU A 109 -7.98 18.97 -2.88
N ARG A 110 -6.94 18.35 -2.32
CA ARG A 110 -5.58 18.48 -2.82
C ARG A 110 -5.42 17.90 -4.23
N ILE A 111 -5.97 16.71 -4.47
CA ILE A 111 -5.96 16.06 -5.80
C ILE A 111 -6.68 16.94 -6.82
N LYS A 112 -7.89 17.41 -6.52
CA LYS A 112 -8.66 18.30 -7.40
C LYS A 112 -7.89 19.58 -7.76
N LYS A 113 -7.34 20.23 -6.76
CA LYS A 113 -6.58 21.46 -6.96
C LYS A 113 -5.34 21.26 -7.84
N GLY A 114 -4.61 20.19 -7.62
CA GLY A 114 -3.34 19.91 -8.31
C GLY A 114 -3.51 19.25 -9.68
N SER A 115 -4.69 18.69 -10.01
CA SER A 115 -4.93 18.00 -11.28
C SER A 115 -5.72 18.80 -12.31
N ARG A 116 -5.97 20.09 -12.08
CA ARG A 116 -6.72 20.95 -13.00
C ARG A 116 -6.04 21.15 -14.37
N GLN A 117 -4.75 21.34 -14.37
CA GLN A 117 -3.95 21.63 -15.57
C GLN A 117 -3.08 20.45 -16.00
N ILE A 118 -2.54 19.72 -15.02
CA ILE A 118 -1.67 18.56 -15.22
C ILE A 118 -2.36 17.36 -14.58
N GLU A 119 -2.49 16.28 -15.31
CA GLU A 119 -3.10 15.06 -14.80
C GLU A 119 -2.40 14.55 -13.55
N ALA A 120 -3.18 14.10 -12.56
CA ALA A 120 -2.66 13.32 -11.45
C ALA A 120 -2.53 11.85 -11.90
N ARG A 121 -1.49 11.19 -11.43
CA ARG A 121 -1.27 9.76 -11.68
C ARG A 121 -1.62 8.95 -10.45
N VAL A 122 -2.51 8.00 -10.61
CA VAL A 122 -2.85 7.01 -9.57
C VAL A 122 -2.09 5.73 -9.88
N LEU A 123 -1.14 5.36 -9.02
CA LEU A 123 -0.33 4.15 -9.10
C LEU A 123 -0.76 3.19 -8.01
N VAL A 124 -0.99 1.93 -8.36
CA VAL A 124 -1.30 0.85 -7.41
C VAL A 124 -0.23 -0.23 -7.53
N LEU A 125 0.42 -0.56 -6.42
CA LEU A 125 1.45 -1.58 -6.32
C LEU A 125 1.00 -2.69 -5.39
N GLY A 126 0.87 -3.91 -5.92
CA GLY A 126 0.60 -5.10 -5.12
C GLY A 126 1.89 -5.62 -4.46
N VAL A 127 1.84 -5.82 -3.17
CA VAL A 127 2.98 -6.16 -2.33
C VAL A 127 2.77 -7.52 -1.67
N ARG A 128 3.75 -8.37 -1.76
CA ARG A 128 3.88 -9.54 -0.92
C ARG A 128 4.59 -9.14 0.37
N SER A 129 3.88 -9.20 1.48
CA SER A 129 4.45 -8.96 2.80
C SER A 129 5.38 -10.10 3.23
N GLY A 130 6.43 -9.77 3.96
CA GLY A 130 7.44 -10.70 4.46
C GLY A 130 8.57 -9.95 5.16
N LEU A 131 9.74 -10.57 5.29
CA LEU A 131 10.93 -9.93 5.86
C LEU A 131 11.34 -8.66 5.10
N HIS A 132 11.11 -8.67 3.78
CA HIS A 132 11.28 -7.52 2.90
C HIS A 132 10.05 -7.37 2.04
N ALA A 133 9.59 -6.13 1.82
CA ALA A 133 8.52 -5.84 0.88
C ALA A 133 8.97 -6.22 -0.55
N LYS A 134 8.14 -7.00 -1.25
CA LYS A 134 8.37 -7.35 -2.64
C LYS A 134 7.17 -6.94 -3.46
N VAL A 135 7.37 -6.08 -4.45
CA VAL A 135 6.32 -5.71 -5.40
C VAL A 135 6.14 -6.86 -6.40
N VAL A 136 4.91 -7.32 -6.54
CA VAL A 136 4.55 -8.46 -7.39
C VAL A 136 3.59 -8.08 -8.51
N SER A 137 2.89 -6.97 -8.37
CA SER A 137 1.94 -6.46 -9.36
C SER A 137 1.92 -4.93 -9.36
N ALA A 138 1.55 -4.32 -10.48
CA ALA A 138 1.51 -2.87 -10.63
C ALA A 138 0.47 -2.44 -11.67
N GLY A 139 -0.17 -1.29 -11.46
CA GLY A 139 -1.07 -0.65 -12.41
C GLY A 139 -1.14 0.86 -12.18
N ALA A 140 -1.42 1.63 -13.21
CA ALA A 140 -1.55 3.07 -13.11
C ALA A 140 -2.60 3.62 -14.07
N VAL A 141 -3.25 4.71 -13.67
CA VAL A 141 -4.15 5.51 -14.51
C VAL A 141 -3.89 7.00 -14.28
N ALA A 142 -4.20 7.81 -15.29
CA ALA A 142 -4.21 9.26 -15.19
C ALA A 142 -5.62 9.76 -14.90
N VAL A 143 -5.75 10.79 -14.06
CA VAL A 143 -7.03 11.44 -13.74
C VAL A 143 -6.87 12.95 -13.70
N ARG A 144 -7.98 13.65 -13.98
CA ARG A 144 -8.07 15.11 -13.91
C ARG A 144 -9.34 15.52 -13.18
N ALA A 145 -9.31 16.63 -12.47
CA ALA A 145 -10.49 17.18 -11.80
C ALA A 145 -10.54 18.71 -11.90
#